data_eb6166ef20ed3d7d4d636622bb1065bd
#
_entry.id   eb6166ef20ed3d7d4d636622bb1065bd
#
_cell.length_a   1.000
_cell.length_b   1.000
_cell.length_c   1.000
_cell.angle_alpha   90.00
_cell.angle_beta   90.00
_cell.angle_gamma   90.00
#
_symmetry.space_group_name_H-M   'P 1'
#
loop_
_entity.id
_entity.type
_entity.pdbx_description
1 polymer ?
#
loop_
_entity_poly.entity_id
_entity_poly.type
_entity_poly.pdbx_seq_one_letter_code
_entity_poly.pdbx_strand_id
1 'polypeptide(L)'
;HTDHNGGRVIAGSIDMDTIGAAYPNNSSVIRITSEGYDKEVVVDIDKLSSVPKAQGTVSLVAGMVEAIQKFGFKVSGFDAYVTTNVIRAAGVSSSASFEMLVCSIINYFFNDGAMTYINYAKAGQYAENVYWLKASGLMDQLACAVGGPILLDFSDRENPKYEKVNFSFHDYNHHLVIVNTGKGHADLSAEYSEIP
;
A
#
# COMPACT_ATOMS: atom_id res chain seq x y z
N HIS A 1 13.00 10.50 -0.77
CA HIS A 1 12.43 11.05 -2.01
C HIS A 1 13.26 10.77 -3.28
N THR A 2 14.19 9.82 -3.23
CA THR A 2 15.00 9.41 -4.38
C THR A 2 14.20 8.61 -5.42
N ASP A 3 13.10 7.98 -5.01
CA ASP A 3 12.15 7.31 -5.90
C ASP A 3 11.48 8.29 -6.89
N HIS A 4 11.25 9.55 -6.48
CA HIS A 4 10.74 10.60 -7.38
C HIS A 4 11.78 11.09 -8.39
N ASN A 5 13.07 10.95 -8.09
CA ASN A 5 14.17 11.51 -8.86
C ASN A 5 14.96 10.46 -9.69
N GLY A 6 14.44 9.25 -9.83
CA GLY A 6 15.10 8.18 -10.59
C GLY A 6 16.38 7.65 -9.93
N GLY A 7 16.48 7.77 -8.61
CA GLY A 7 17.63 7.31 -7.85
C GLY A 7 17.56 5.85 -7.43
N ARG A 8 18.57 5.42 -6.68
CA ARG A 8 18.62 4.11 -6.03
C ARG A 8 18.48 4.28 -4.52
N VAL A 9 17.69 3.41 -3.90
CA VAL A 9 17.45 3.44 -2.46
C VAL A 9 17.50 2.03 -1.88
N ILE A 10 17.84 1.93 -0.61
CA ILE A 10 17.63 0.72 0.20
C ILE A 10 16.41 0.98 1.07
N ALA A 11 15.44 0.08 1.01
CA ALA A 11 14.27 0.09 1.85
C ALA A 11 14.09 -1.28 2.50
N GLY A 12 13.28 -1.36 3.54
CA GLY A 12 13.00 -2.64 4.19
C GLY A 12 11.71 -2.60 4.96
N SER A 13 11.02 -3.74 5.00
CA SER A 13 9.93 -3.95 5.93
C SER A 13 10.45 -4.12 7.35
N ILE A 14 9.61 -3.76 8.31
CA ILE A 14 9.84 -3.91 9.74
C ILE A 14 8.96 -5.02 10.31
N ASP A 15 9.09 -5.32 11.58
CA ASP A 15 8.34 -6.34 12.32
C ASP A 15 6.95 -5.88 12.80
N MET A 16 6.32 -4.99 12.02
CA MET A 16 4.94 -4.55 12.23
C MET A 16 4.09 -5.02 11.06
N ASP A 17 2.91 -5.55 11.36
CA ASP A 17 2.06 -6.23 10.39
C ASP A 17 0.68 -5.59 10.27
N THR A 18 0.12 -5.69 9.07
CA THR A 18 -1.31 -5.56 8.80
C THR A 18 -1.83 -6.91 8.35
N ILE A 19 -2.74 -7.49 9.11
CA ILE A 19 -3.24 -8.85 8.92
C ILE A 19 -4.74 -8.79 8.62
N GLY A 20 -5.20 -9.64 7.71
CA GLY A 20 -6.61 -9.73 7.36
C GLY A 20 -7.08 -11.16 7.19
N ALA A 21 -8.29 -11.43 7.66
CA ALA A 21 -9.06 -12.61 7.28
C ALA A 21 -10.10 -12.16 6.23
N ALA A 22 -10.11 -12.83 5.08
CA ALA A 22 -10.98 -12.44 3.97
C ALA A 22 -11.61 -13.65 3.29
N TYR A 23 -12.77 -13.41 2.65
CA TYR A 23 -13.46 -14.42 1.81
C TYR A 23 -14.25 -13.73 0.69
N PRO A 24 -14.36 -14.36 -0.51
CA PRO A 24 -15.20 -13.88 -1.59
C PRO A 24 -16.70 -13.92 -1.20
N ASN A 25 -17.42 -12.84 -1.52
CA ASN A 25 -18.85 -12.76 -1.16
C ASN A 25 -19.81 -12.89 -2.37
N ASN A 26 -19.26 -13.26 -3.55
CA ASN A 26 -20.00 -13.44 -4.79
C ASN A 26 -20.85 -12.22 -5.22
N SER A 27 -20.39 -11.02 -4.89
CA SER A 27 -21.05 -9.76 -5.27
C SER A 27 -20.04 -8.80 -5.92
N SER A 28 -20.49 -7.60 -6.31
CA SER A 28 -19.63 -6.51 -6.75
C SER A 28 -19.21 -5.57 -5.60
N VAL A 29 -19.44 -5.96 -4.34
CA VAL A 29 -19.18 -5.07 -3.20
C VAL A 29 -18.04 -5.60 -2.36
N ILE A 30 -17.05 -4.74 -2.13
CA ILE A 30 -15.96 -4.97 -1.17
C ILE A 30 -16.38 -4.35 0.16
N ARG A 31 -16.25 -5.13 1.25
CA ARG A 31 -16.46 -4.67 2.63
C ARG A 31 -15.23 -4.98 3.45
N ILE A 32 -14.70 -3.97 4.12
CA ILE A 32 -13.54 -4.14 5.00
C ILE A 32 -13.87 -3.51 6.35
N THR A 33 -13.93 -4.36 7.37
CA THR A 33 -14.01 -3.94 8.77
C THR A 33 -12.61 -3.92 9.37
N SER A 34 -12.20 -2.82 9.95
CA SER A 34 -10.89 -2.70 10.59
C SER A 34 -11.04 -2.60 12.11
N GLU A 35 -10.25 -3.37 12.85
CA GLU A 35 -10.22 -3.34 14.30
C GLU A 35 -9.95 -1.92 14.82
N GLY A 36 -10.74 -1.48 15.81
CA GLY A 36 -10.63 -0.13 16.38
C GLY A 36 -11.23 0.99 15.54
N TYR A 37 -11.96 0.67 14.47
CA TYR A 37 -12.69 1.65 13.65
C TYR A 37 -14.19 1.32 13.62
N ASP A 38 -15.01 2.34 13.88
CA ASP A 38 -16.48 2.19 13.90
C ASP A 38 -17.10 2.11 12.50
N LYS A 39 -16.37 2.56 11.49
CA LYS A 39 -16.90 2.64 10.12
C LYS A 39 -16.27 1.55 9.25
N GLU A 40 -17.13 0.76 8.64
CA GLU A 40 -16.76 -0.17 7.57
C GLU A 40 -16.41 0.59 6.28
N VAL A 41 -15.39 0.11 5.57
CA VAL A 41 -15.09 0.54 4.21
C VAL A 41 -15.94 -0.27 3.26
N VAL A 42 -16.82 0.39 2.51
CA VAL A 42 -17.70 -0.24 1.52
C VAL A 42 -17.46 0.37 0.15
N VAL A 43 -17.08 -0.45 -0.82
CA VAL A 43 -16.83 -0.03 -2.21
C VAL A 43 -17.60 -0.92 -3.16
N ASP A 44 -18.49 -0.32 -3.95
CA ASP A 44 -19.19 -0.98 -5.05
C ASP A 44 -18.34 -0.86 -6.32
N ILE A 45 -17.84 -2.00 -6.82
CA ILE A 45 -16.94 -2.09 -7.97
C ILE A 45 -17.60 -1.55 -9.24
N ASP A 46 -18.93 -1.70 -9.35
CA ASP A 46 -19.70 -1.23 -10.50
C ASP A 46 -19.92 0.29 -10.48
N LYS A 47 -19.59 0.95 -9.35
CA LYS A 47 -19.83 2.39 -9.13
C LYS A 47 -18.59 3.17 -8.73
N LEU A 48 -17.39 2.73 -9.13
CA LEU A 48 -16.13 3.39 -8.75
C LEU A 48 -16.11 4.88 -9.10
N SER A 49 -16.68 5.27 -10.26
CA SER A 49 -16.74 6.66 -10.69
C SER A 49 -17.57 7.57 -9.76
N SER A 50 -18.45 7.00 -8.94
CA SER A 50 -19.25 7.74 -7.97
C SER A 50 -18.55 7.91 -6.61
N VAL A 51 -17.43 7.24 -6.38
CA VAL A 51 -16.69 7.36 -5.12
C VAL A 51 -15.98 8.71 -5.09
N PRO A 52 -16.29 9.58 -4.12
CA PRO A 52 -15.64 10.86 -4.02
C PRO A 52 -14.15 10.68 -3.71
N LYS A 53 -13.33 11.60 -4.23
CA LYS A 53 -11.90 11.65 -3.95
C LYS A 53 -11.62 12.26 -2.58
N ALA A 54 -10.44 11.97 -2.01
CA ALA A 54 -10.00 12.44 -0.70
C ALA A 54 -10.94 12.05 0.48
N GLN A 55 -11.70 10.97 0.35
CA GLN A 55 -12.55 10.44 1.42
C GLN A 55 -11.91 9.25 2.17
N GLY A 56 -10.65 9.40 2.58
CA GLY A 56 -9.97 8.40 3.39
C GLY A 56 -9.87 7.03 2.73
N THR A 57 -10.04 5.98 3.51
CA THR A 57 -9.80 4.59 3.08
C THR A 57 -10.75 4.11 1.98
N VAL A 58 -11.98 4.63 1.92
CA VAL A 58 -12.93 4.29 0.84
C VAL A 58 -12.38 4.70 -0.53
N SER A 59 -11.87 5.94 -0.64
CA SER A 59 -11.23 6.42 -1.87
C SER A 59 -9.99 5.63 -2.22
N LEU A 60 -9.19 5.26 -1.21
CA LEU A 60 -7.98 4.46 -1.40
C LEU A 60 -8.32 3.10 -2.02
N VAL A 61 -9.26 2.36 -1.44
CA VAL A 61 -9.68 1.05 -1.95
C VAL A 61 -10.28 1.17 -3.35
N ALA A 62 -11.12 2.18 -3.60
CA ALA A 62 -11.69 2.41 -4.93
C ALA A 62 -10.61 2.68 -5.98
N GLY A 63 -9.60 3.48 -5.64
CA GLY A 63 -8.47 3.76 -6.51
C GLY A 63 -7.63 2.51 -6.83
N MET A 64 -7.41 1.66 -5.83
CA MET A 64 -6.71 0.38 -6.03
C MET A 64 -7.49 -0.55 -6.97
N VAL A 65 -8.80 -0.68 -6.76
CA VAL A 65 -9.67 -1.50 -7.62
C VAL A 65 -9.62 -1.01 -9.07
N GLU A 66 -9.76 0.30 -9.28
CA GLU A 66 -9.67 0.88 -10.63
C GLU A 66 -8.31 0.62 -11.28
N ALA A 67 -7.21 0.79 -10.55
CA ALA A 67 -5.87 0.53 -11.05
C ALA A 67 -5.67 -0.94 -11.44
N ILE A 68 -6.08 -1.85 -10.56
CA ILE A 68 -5.96 -3.30 -10.79
C ILE A 68 -6.75 -3.71 -12.03
N GLN A 69 -7.96 -3.19 -12.22
CA GLN A 69 -8.76 -3.43 -13.43
C GLN A 69 -8.09 -2.85 -14.69
N LYS A 70 -7.51 -1.63 -14.61
CA LYS A 70 -6.76 -1.02 -15.71
C LYS A 70 -5.53 -1.84 -16.11
N PHE A 71 -4.92 -2.55 -15.18
CA PHE A 71 -3.80 -3.46 -15.46
C PHE A 71 -4.26 -4.80 -16.07
N GLY A 72 -5.57 -5.00 -16.27
CA GLY A 72 -6.14 -6.18 -16.88
C GLY A 72 -6.42 -7.33 -15.90
N PHE A 73 -6.35 -7.10 -14.60
CA PHE A 73 -6.64 -8.11 -13.58
C PHE A 73 -8.10 -8.07 -13.14
N LYS A 74 -8.58 -9.22 -12.66
CA LYS A 74 -9.95 -9.36 -12.17
C LYS A 74 -10.08 -8.83 -10.75
N VAL A 75 -11.20 -8.18 -10.47
CA VAL A 75 -11.61 -7.81 -9.12
C VAL A 75 -13.07 -8.21 -8.94
N SER A 76 -13.39 -8.82 -7.82
CA SER A 76 -14.76 -9.14 -7.40
C SER A 76 -14.94 -8.80 -5.93
N GLY A 77 -16.18 -8.87 -5.46
CA GLY A 77 -16.50 -8.54 -4.07
C GLY A 77 -15.93 -9.55 -3.08
N PHE A 78 -15.50 -9.04 -1.96
CA PHE A 78 -15.07 -9.82 -0.80
C PHE A 78 -15.40 -9.09 0.50
N ASP A 79 -15.48 -9.84 1.57
CA ASP A 79 -15.54 -9.28 2.93
C ASP A 79 -14.22 -9.58 3.63
N ALA A 80 -13.72 -8.62 4.39
CA ALA A 80 -12.48 -8.76 5.15
C ALA A 80 -12.60 -8.14 6.54
N TYR A 81 -11.95 -8.78 7.51
CA TYR A 81 -11.66 -8.19 8.83
C TYR A 81 -10.16 -7.98 8.96
N VAL A 82 -9.76 -6.77 9.29
CA VAL A 82 -8.34 -6.34 9.28
C VAL A 82 -7.94 -5.83 10.65
N THR A 83 -6.77 -6.26 11.11
CA THR A 83 -6.07 -5.72 12.29
C THR A 83 -4.66 -5.26 11.90
N THR A 84 -4.11 -4.29 12.64
CA THR A 84 -2.76 -3.79 12.37
C THR A 84 -2.09 -3.29 13.66
N ASN A 85 -0.81 -3.58 13.79
CA ASN A 85 0.05 -2.95 14.78
C ASN A 85 0.97 -1.86 14.17
N VAL A 86 0.85 -1.60 12.86
CA VAL A 86 1.59 -0.53 12.18
C VAL A 86 1.07 0.83 12.65
N ILE A 87 1.94 1.61 13.27
CA ILE A 87 1.57 2.89 13.89
C ILE A 87 1.21 3.90 12.81
N ARG A 88 -0.01 4.45 12.88
CA ARG A 88 -0.50 5.44 11.92
C ARG A 88 0.24 6.76 12.05
N ALA A 89 0.47 7.40 10.90
CA ALA A 89 1.10 8.72 10.79
C ALA A 89 2.48 8.84 11.48
N ALA A 90 3.13 7.71 11.79
CA ALA A 90 4.45 7.66 12.40
C ALA A 90 5.60 7.51 11.38
N GLY A 91 5.32 7.66 10.08
CA GLY A 91 6.32 7.53 9.03
C GLY A 91 6.75 6.08 8.71
N VAL A 92 6.00 5.10 9.18
CA VAL A 92 6.26 3.66 8.94
C VAL A 92 5.29 3.04 7.92
N SER A 93 4.71 3.87 7.07
CA SER A 93 3.96 3.48 5.86
C SER A 93 2.75 2.58 6.11
N SER A 94 1.91 2.93 7.10
CA SER A 94 0.69 2.17 7.40
C SER A 94 -0.30 2.10 6.22
N SER A 95 -0.34 3.11 5.35
CA SER A 95 -1.15 3.08 4.12
C SER A 95 -0.66 2.00 3.17
N ALA A 96 0.64 1.99 2.86
CA ALA A 96 1.23 0.99 1.97
C ALA A 96 1.04 -0.44 2.49
N SER A 97 1.19 -0.67 3.80
CA SER A 97 0.94 -1.97 4.41
C SER A 97 -0.51 -2.45 4.18
N PHE A 98 -1.49 -1.56 4.36
CA PHE A 98 -2.90 -1.86 4.09
C PHE A 98 -3.17 -2.09 2.59
N GLU A 99 -2.59 -1.26 1.72
CA GLU A 99 -2.70 -1.40 0.27
C GLU A 99 -2.19 -2.76 -0.21
N MET A 100 -1.04 -3.20 0.29
CA MET A 100 -0.46 -4.49 -0.09
C MET A 100 -1.31 -5.67 0.40
N LEU A 101 -1.95 -5.56 1.57
CA LEU A 101 -2.92 -6.56 2.02
C LEU A 101 -4.12 -6.66 1.07
N VAL A 102 -4.71 -5.53 0.66
CA VAL A 102 -5.84 -5.52 -0.28
C VAL A 102 -5.44 -6.12 -1.64
N CYS A 103 -4.26 -5.75 -2.17
CA CYS A 103 -3.72 -6.37 -3.38
C CYS A 103 -3.54 -7.88 -3.25
N SER A 104 -3.02 -8.34 -2.11
CA SER A 104 -2.81 -9.75 -1.83
C SER A 104 -4.13 -10.54 -1.81
N ILE A 105 -5.17 -9.99 -1.18
CA ILE A 105 -6.52 -10.59 -1.16
C ILE A 105 -7.06 -10.73 -2.59
N ILE A 106 -7.01 -9.66 -3.38
CA ILE A 106 -7.51 -9.64 -4.75
C ILE A 106 -6.72 -10.62 -5.63
N ASN A 107 -5.40 -10.64 -5.50
CA ASN A 107 -4.53 -11.52 -6.27
C ASN A 107 -4.79 -13.00 -5.96
N TYR A 108 -4.91 -13.31 -4.68
CA TYR A 108 -5.14 -14.70 -4.24
C TYR A 108 -6.48 -15.24 -4.71
N PHE A 109 -7.58 -14.50 -4.50
CA PHE A 109 -8.92 -15.01 -4.77
C PHE A 109 -9.34 -14.91 -6.24
N PHE A 110 -8.83 -13.94 -7.00
CA PHE A 110 -9.37 -13.63 -8.32
C PHE A 110 -8.36 -13.69 -9.46
N ASN A 111 -7.05 -13.85 -9.15
CA ASN A 111 -5.99 -13.81 -10.16
C ASN A 111 -4.95 -14.91 -10.03
N ASP A 112 -5.18 -15.93 -9.21
CA ASP A 112 -4.28 -17.11 -9.05
C ASP A 112 -2.81 -16.73 -8.81
N GLY A 113 -2.55 -15.60 -8.17
CA GLY A 113 -1.20 -15.10 -7.91
C GLY A 113 -0.50 -14.42 -9.09
N ALA A 114 -1.21 -14.11 -10.17
CA ALA A 114 -0.63 -13.55 -11.39
C ALA A 114 -0.14 -12.10 -11.28
N MET A 115 -0.61 -11.34 -10.28
CA MET A 115 -0.14 -9.97 -10.04
C MET A 115 1.26 -9.99 -9.41
N THR A 116 2.17 -9.22 -9.98
CA THR A 116 3.52 -9.02 -9.43
C THR A 116 3.53 -7.98 -8.30
N TYR A 117 4.59 -7.94 -7.49
CA TYR A 117 4.76 -6.88 -6.48
C TYR A 117 4.84 -5.47 -7.08
N ILE A 118 5.32 -5.35 -8.32
CA ILE A 118 5.28 -4.08 -9.05
C ILE A 118 3.85 -3.67 -9.38
N ASN A 119 2.98 -4.63 -9.76
CA ASN A 119 1.56 -4.34 -9.96
C ASN A 119 0.90 -3.86 -8.65
N TYR A 120 1.21 -4.50 -7.52
CA TYR A 120 0.74 -4.07 -6.20
C TYR A 120 1.15 -2.62 -5.91
N ALA A 121 2.44 -2.33 -6.03
CA ALA A 121 2.97 -1.02 -5.73
C ALA A 121 2.38 0.08 -6.63
N LYS A 122 2.26 -0.19 -7.94
CA LYS A 122 1.63 0.74 -8.89
C LYS A 122 0.14 0.95 -8.60
N ALA A 123 -0.59 -0.08 -8.13
CA ALA A 123 -1.99 0.07 -7.74
C ALA A 123 -2.14 0.96 -6.51
N GLY A 124 -1.30 0.77 -5.48
CA GLY A 124 -1.27 1.63 -4.29
C GLY A 124 -0.90 3.07 -4.64
N GLN A 125 0.19 3.27 -5.41
CA GLN A 125 0.59 4.60 -5.87
C GLN A 125 -0.52 5.31 -6.65
N TYR A 126 -1.17 4.61 -7.57
CA TYR A 126 -2.29 5.17 -8.31
C TYR A 126 -3.42 5.62 -7.38
N ALA A 127 -3.76 4.79 -6.40
CA ALA A 127 -4.81 5.11 -5.43
C ALA A 127 -4.45 6.34 -4.58
N GLU A 128 -3.22 6.44 -4.09
CA GLU A 128 -2.76 7.61 -3.34
C GLU A 128 -2.75 8.87 -4.21
N ASN A 129 -2.21 8.81 -5.43
CA ASN A 129 -2.05 9.99 -6.28
C ASN A 129 -3.37 10.48 -6.90
N VAL A 130 -4.23 9.54 -7.34
CA VAL A 130 -5.44 9.89 -8.10
C VAL A 130 -6.69 10.00 -7.24
N TYR A 131 -6.77 9.19 -6.17
CA TYR A 131 -7.95 9.16 -5.30
C TYR A 131 -7.73 9.86 -3.96
N TRP A 132 -6.58 9.69 -3.33
CA TRP A 132 -6.25 10.44 -2.12
C TRP A 132 -5.71 11.83 -2.38
N LEU A 133 -5.29 12.12 -3.61
CA LEU A 133 -4.68 13.40 -4.03
C LEU A 133 -3.39 13.71 -3.24
N LYS A 134 -2.64 12.68 -2.90
CA LYS A 134 -1.36 12.74 -2.19
C LYS A 134 -0.26 12.30 -3.14
N ALA A 135 0.73 13.16 -3.40
CA ALA A 135 1.88 12.78 -4.21
C ALA A 135 2.71 11.70 -3.49
N SER A 136 2.72 10.50 -4.05
CA SER A 136 3.43 9.32 -3.51
C SER A 136 4.34 8.70 -4.56
N GLY A 137 5.50 8.21 -4.10
CA GLY A 137 6.38 7.35 -4.87
C GLY A 137 5.95 5.88 -4.81
N LEU A 138 6.88 4.97 -5.10
CA LEU A 138 6.66 3.51 -5.10
C LEU A 138 7.46 2.79 -4.02
N MET A 139 8.32 3.48 -3.30
CA MET A 139 9.29 2.87 -2.37
C MET A 139 8.59 2.10 -1.26
N ASP A 140 7.64 2.73 -0.59
CA ASP A 140 6.95 2.18 0.57
C ASP A 140 6.15 0.94 0.21
N GLN A 141 5.40 1.02 -0.89
CA GLN A 141 4.61 -0.08 -1.41
C GLN A 141 5.48 -1.28 -1.80
N LEU A 142 6.60 -1.04 -2.49
CA LEU A 142 7.52 -2.12 -2.86
C LEU A 142 8.20 -2.74 -1.64
N ALA A 143 8.60 -1.94 -0.65
CA ALA A 143 9.17 -2.45 0.58
C ALA A 143 8.19 -3.36 1.35
N CYS A 144 6.92 -2.93 1.47
CA CYS A 144 5.88 -3.74 2.10
C CYS A 144 5.54 -5.01 1.30
N ALA A 145 5.46 -4.92 -0.03
CA ALA A 145 5.09 -6.04 -0.88
C ALA A 145 6.15 -7.15 -0.94
N VAL A 146 7.42 -6.77 -1.05
CA VAL A 146 8.55 -7.72 -1.23
C VAL A 146 9.00 -8.33 0.08
N GLY A 147 9.01 -7.54 1.15
CA GLY A 147 9.44 -7.93 2.48
C GLY A 147 10.97 -8.05 2.63
N GLY A 148 11.46 -7.75 3.82
CA GLY A 148 12.88 -7.70 4.13
C GLY A 148 13.62 -6.51 3.49
N PRO A 149 14.95 -6.43 3.62
CA PRO A 149 15.76 -5.39 2.98
C PRO A 149 15.79 -5.58 1.47
N ILE A 150 15.56 -4.51 0.71
CA ILE A 150 15.59 -4.49 -0.75
C ILE A 150 16.37 -3.28 -1.26
N LEU A 151 17.09 -3.46 -2.36
CA LEU A 151 17.63 -2.38 -3.18
C LEU A 151 16.60 -2.08 -4.29
N LEU A 152 16.23 -0.83 -4.40
CA LEU A 152 15.31 -0.33 -5.42
C LEU A 152 16.07 0.54 -6.41
N ASP A 153 15.82 0.36 -7.71
CA ASP A 153 16.38 1.19 -8.77
C ASP A 153 15.23 1.82 -9.56
N PHE A 154 15.11 3.14 -9.46
CA PHE A 154 14.10 3.95 -10.12
C PHE A 154 14.65 4.69 -11.36
N SER A 155 15.79 4.27 -11.92
CA SER A 155 16.35 4.87 -13.13
C SER A 155 15.38 4.77 -14.32
N ASP A 156 14.58 3.71 -14.38
CA ASP A 156 13.37 3.62 -15.21
C ASP A 156 12.14 3.70 -14.28
N ARG A 157 11.52 4.88 -14.23
CA ARG A 157 10.36 5.13 -13.36
C ARG A 157 9.13 4.32 -13.74
N GLU A 158 9.00 4.00 -15.03
CA GLU A 158 7.89 3.18 -15.52
C GLU A 158 8.07 1.70 -15.16
N ASN A 159 9.33 1.24 -15.09
CA ASN A 159 9.65 -0.15 -14.81
C ASN A 159 10.75 -0.24 -13.75
N PRO A 160 10.44 0.14 -12.49
CA PRO A 160 11.40 0.08 -11.40
C PRO A 160 11.86 -1.37 -11.17
N LYS A 161 13.11 -1.53 -10.78
CA LYS A 161 13.69 -2.83 -10.46
C LYS A 161 13.93 -2.93 -8.96
N TYR A 162 13.86 -4.15 -8.45
CA TYR A 162 14.22 -4.43 -7.08
C TYR A 162 15.05 -5.70 -6.96
N GLU A 163 15.93 -5.73 -5.97
CA GLU A 163 16.73 -6.89 -5.59
C GLU A 163 16.64 -7.08 -4.08
N LYS A 164 16.49 -8.33 -3.63
CA LYS A 164 16.58 -8.64 -2.20
C LYS A 164 18.01 -8.51 -1.74
N VAL A 165 18.21 -7.78 -0.65
CA VAL A 165 19.52 -7.62 -0.01
C VAL A 165 19.63 -8.64 1.12
N ASN A 166 20.64 -9.50 1.06
CA ASN A 166 20.91 -10.44 2.15
C ASN A 166 21.64 -9.71 3.27
N PHE A 167 20.90 -9.04 4.14
CA PHE A 167 21.40 -8.26 5.26
C PHE A 167 20.48 -8.39 6.47
N SER A 168 21.05 -8.58 7.64
CA SER A 168 20.37 -8.58 8.92
C SER A 168 21.16 -7.72 9.93
N PHE A 169 20.50 -6.77 10.57
CA PHE A 169 21.11 -6.00 11.67
C PHE A 169 21.58 -6.90 12.81
N HIS A 170 20.83 -8.00 13.07
CA HIS A 170 21.16 -8.94 14.12
C HIS A 170 22.53 -9.61 13.92
N ASP A 171 22.92 -9.91 12.67
CA ASP A 171 24.21 -10.53 12.35
C ASP A 171 25.41 -9.65 12.71
N TYR A 172 25.15 -8.35 12.87
CA TYR A 172 26.14 -7.34 13.26
C TYR A 172 25.94 -6.83 14.69
N ASN A 173 25.12 -7.50 15.51
CA ASN A 173 24.75 -7.05 16.86
C ASN A 173 24.18 -5.62 16.89
N HIS A 174 23.39 -5.26 15.89
CA HIS A 174 22.70 -3.97 15.80
C HIS A 174 21.19 -4.16 15.81
N HIS A 175 20.48 -3.12 16.27
CA HIS A 175 19.03 -3.04 16.23
C HIS A 175 18.60 -1.74 15.56
N LEU A 176 17.55 -1.83 14.76
CA LEU A 176 16.83 -0.65 14.27
C LEU A 176 15.83 -0.22 15.34
N VAL A 177 15.95 1.01 15.80
CA VAL A 177 15.06 1.56 16.82
C VAL A 177 14.19 2.65 16.20
N ILE A 178 12.88 2.47 16.27
CA ILE A 178 11.91 3.46 15.81
C ILE A 178 11.33 4.16 17.04
N VAL A 179 11.53 5.48 17.13
CA VAL A 179 11.03 6.29 18.23
C VAL A 179 9.80 7.07 17.76
N ASN A 180 8.64 6.73 18.34
CA ASN A 180 7.43 7.51 18.12
C ASN A 180 7.46 8.77 19.01
N THR A 181 7.58 9.94 18.39
CA THR A 181 7.59 11.25 19.08
C THR A 181 6.20 11.77 19.44
N GLY A 182 5.13 11.03 19.07
CA GLY A 182 3.75 11.45 19.24
C GLY A 182 3.29 12.54 18.27
N LYS A 183 4.14 12.98 17.32
CA LYS A 183 3.78 13.93 16.26
C LYS A 183 3.64 13.18 14.95
N GLY A 184 2.46 13.25 14.34
CA GLY A 184 2.21 12.75 12.98
C GLY A 184 2.62 13.77 11.91
N HIS A 185 2.74 13.30 10.66
CA HIS A 185 2.99 14.13 9.49
C HIS A 185 1.74 14.30 8.61
N ALA A 186 0.57 13.90 9.11
CA ALA A 186 -0.68 13.95 8.33
C ALA A 186 -1.02 15.36 7.85
N ASP A 187 -0.65 16.38 8.62
CA ASP A 187 -0.91 17.80 8.30
C ASP A 187 0.16 18.42 7.39
N LEU A 188 1.22 17.67 7.04
CA LEU A 188 2.34 18.15 6.22
C LEU A 188 2.28 17.64 4.77
N SER A 189 1.14 17.15 4.32
CA SER A 189 1.00 16.57 2.97
C SER A 189 1.22 17.57 1.85
N ALA A 190 0.89 18.87 2.08
CA ALA A 190 1.12 19.94 1.12
C ALA A 190 2.63 20.19 0.95
N GLU A 191 3.36 20.34 2.04
CA GLU A 191 4.81 20.56 2.06
C GLU A 191 5.56 19.39 1.43
N TYR A 192 5.14 18.16 1.71
CA TYR A 192 5.73 16.98 1.08
C TYR A 192 5.49 16.92 -0.43
N SER A 193 4.37 17.43 -0.91
CA SER A 193 4.03 17.45 -2.33
C SER A 193 4.81 18.51 -3.13
N GLU A 194 5.44 19.47 -2.47
CA GLU A 194 6.27 20.51 -3.08
C GLU A 194 7.73 20.07 -3.32
N ILE A 195 8.15 18.91 -2.77
CA ILE A 195 9.54 18.46 -2.83
C ILE A 195 9.95 17.83 -4.17
N PRO A 196 9.08 17.08 -4.89
CA PRO A 196 9.45 16.43 -6.16
C PRO A 196 9.67 17.37 -7.31
#